data_bf0a33157ac829838504ba6b3c3b5e0f
#
_entry.id   bf0a33157ac829838504ba6b3c3b5e0f
#
_cell.length_a   1.000
_cell.length_b   1.000
_cell.length_c   1.000
_cell.angle_alpha   90.00
_cell.angle_beta   90.00
_cell.angle_gamma   90.00
#
_symmetry.space_group_name_H-M   'P 1'
#
loop_
_entity.id
_entity.type
_entity.pdbx_description
1 polymer ?
#
loop_
_entity_poly.entity_id
_entity_poly.type
_entity_poly.pdbx_seq_one_letter_code
_entity_poly.pdbx_strand_id
1 'polypeptide(L)'
;METEQTNSHSDEKNNRKEHQDHSVMISVNEQPVTLQDKIVTGMGIKTAAITQGVLIQPNFVLQEELPNGTSRIIGDNDEVRLHEHLRFTAIAPDDNS
;
A
#
# COMPACT_ATOMS: atom_id res chain seq x y z
N MET A 1 0.72 37.57 19.27
CA MET A 1 0.87 37.49 19.12
C MET A 1 0.95 36.91 18.93
N GLU A 2 1.01 36.67 18.79
CA GLU A 2 1.19 36.26 18.60
C GLU A 2 1.17 35.48 18.32
N THR A 3 1.27 35.35 18.32
CA THR A 3 1.36 34.76 18.14
C THR A 3 1.21 33.86 17.93
N GLU A 4 1.22 33.57 17.91
CA GLU A 4 1.12 33.04 17.77
C GLU A 4 0.94 32.19 17.43
N GLN A 5 1.00 32.14 17.48
CA GLN A 5 0.90 31.69 17.23
C GLN A 5 0.75 30.87 16.93
N THR A 6 0.85 30.84 17.07
CA THR A 6 0.79 30.46 16.88
C THR A 6 0.54 29.60 16.69
N ASN A 7 0.61 29.56 16.89
CA ASN A 7 0.44 29.08 16.77
C ASN A 7 0.23 28.25 16.51
N SER A 8 0.25 28.15 16.60
CA SER A 8 0.19 27.79 16.46
C SER A 8 0.05 26.95 16.27
N HIS A 9 0.12 26.86 16.33
CA HIS A 9 0.14 26.51 16.36
C HIS A 9 0.07 25.70 16.00
N SER A 10 0.04 25.61 16.14
CA SER A 10 0.04 25.33 16.01
C SER A 10 -0.20 24.58 15.90
N ASP A 11 -0.27 24.58 16.02
CA ASP A 11 -0.48 24.31 15.99
C ASP A 11 -0.78 23.66 15.69
N GLU A 12 -0.74 23.56 15.62
CA GLU A 12 -0.87 23.28 15.32
C GLU A 12 -0.92 22.55 15.00
N LYS A 13 -0.94 22.37 15.15
CA LYS A 13 -0.77 21.94 14.99
C LYS A 13 -0.95 21.05 14.78
N ASN A 14 -1.08 20.96 14.97
CA ASN A 14 -1.14 20.40 14.86
C ASN A 14 -1.49 19.59 14.60
N ASN A 15 -1.81 19.38 14.44
CA ASN A 15 -2.00 18.67 14.17
C ASN A 15 -2.35 18.15 13.48
N ARG A 16 -2.56 17.83 13.26
CA ARG A 16 -2.98 17.44 12.23
C ARG A 16 -2.14 16.63 11.28
N LYS A 17 -1.16 16.70 11.10
CA LYS A 17 -0.29 16.02 10.20
C LYS A 17 0.09 14.64 10.64
N GLU A 18 -0.40 14.20 11.70
CA GLU A 18 -0.14 12.84 12.11
C GLU A 18 -0.68 11.82 11.19
N HIS A 19 -1.62 12.16 10.34
CA HIS A 19 -2.12 11.15 9.43
C HIS A 19 -1.07 10.60 8.55
N GLN A 20 -0.05 11.37 8.29
CA GLN A 20 0.97 10.95 7.35
C GLN A 20 1.81 9.83 7.89
N ASP A 21 1.78 9.66 9.19
CA ASP A 21 2.56 8.61 9.81
C ASP A 21 2.00 7.24 9.58
N HIS A 22 0.80 7.17 9.00
CA HIS A 22 0.14 5.89 8.80
C HIS A 22 0.35 5.32 7.41
N SER A 23 1.08 6.02 6.55
CA SER A 23 1.33 5.44 5.25
C SER A 23 2.33 4.30 5.37
N VAL A 24 2.19 3.33 4.49
CA VAL A 24 3.00 2.13 4.50
C VAL A 24 3.57 1.95 3.11
N MET A 25 4.86 1.66 3.02
CA MET A 25 5.48 1.39 1.73
C MET A 25 5.69 -0.11 1.57
N ILE A 26 5.11 -0.65 0.52
CA ILE A 26 5.28 -2.04 0.13
C ILE A 26 5.87 -2.06 -1.27
N SER A 27 6.13 -3.25 -1.78
CA SER A 27 6.56 -3.35 -3.18
C SER A 27 5.61 -4.27 -3.93
N VAL A 28 5.39 -3.95 -5.20
CA VAL A 28 4.66 -4.79 -6.13
C VAL A 28 5.53 -4.91 -7.37
N ASN A 29 5.92 -6.13 -7.70
CA ASN A 29 6.85 -6.40 -8.81
C ASN A 29 8.11 -5.56 -8.63
N GLU A 30 8.58 -5.49 -7.39
CA GLU A 30 9.82 -4.80 -7.01
C GLU A 30 9.74 -3.27 -7.17
N GLN A 31 8.55 -2.74 -7.34
CA GLN A 31 8.36 -1.29 -7.42
C GLN A 31 7.71 -0.79 -6.15
N PRO A 32 8.15 0.36 -5.63
CA PRO A 32 7.56 0.85 -4.39
C PRO A 32 6.13 1.34 -4.60
N VAL A 33 5.26 0.99 -3.69
CA VAL A 33 3.87 1.41 -3.70
C VAL A 33 3.52 1.86 -2.30
N THR A 34 3.00 3.08 -2.19
CA THR A 34 2.65 3.65 -0.90
C THR A 34 1.14 3.59 -0.72
N LEU A 35 0.72 3.10 0.44
CA LEU A 35 -0.70 3.04 0.78
C LEU A 35 -0.95 3.78 2.08
N GLN A 36 -2.13 4.39 2.18
CA GLN A 36 -2.48 5.17 3.36
C GLN A 36 -3.19 4.33 4.41
N ASP A 37 -3.76 3.20 4.01
CA ASP A 37 -4.51 2.36 4.92
C ASP A 37 -3.65 1.19 5.36
N LYS A 38 -3.90 0.70 6.57
CA LYS A 38 -3.17 -0.44 7.08
C LYS A 38 -3.83 -1.77 6.72
N ILE A 39 -5.10 -1.74 6.39
CA ILE A 39 -5.82 -2.94 5.98
C ILE A 39 -6.44 -2.64 4.62
N VAL A 40 -6.10 -3.45 3.63
CA VAL A 40 -6.59 -3.27 2.27
C VAL A 40 -6.93 -4.63 1.70
N THR A 41 -7.71 -4.62 0.63
CA THR A 41 -7.99 -5.86 -0.10
C THR A 41 -6.92 -6.07 -1.15
N GLY A 42 -6.88 -7.30 -1.69
CA GLY A 42 -5.97 -7.59 -2.80
C GLY A 42 -6.21 -6.66 -3.98
N MET A 43 -7.48 -6.41 -4.32
CA MET A 43 -7.77 -5.45 -5.39
C MET A 43 -7.27 -4.06 -5.01
N GLY A 44 -7.39 -3.67 -3.75
CA GLY A 44 -6.88 -2.37 -3.32
C GLY A 44 -5.40 -2.22 -3.54
N ILE A 45 -4.63 -3.28 -3.28
CA ILE A 45 -3.20 -3.25 -3.53
C ILE A 45 -2.93 -3.09 -5.02
N LYS A 46 -3.62 -3.86 -5.87
CA LYS A 46 -3.40 -3.77 -7.31
C LYS A 46 -3.77 -2.39 -7.83
N THR A 47 -4.89 -1.84 -7.34
CA THR A 47 -5.33 -0.52 -7.79
C THR A 47 -4.30 0.55 -7.41
N ALA A 48 -3.78 0.49 -6.18
CA ALA A 48 -2.77 1.46 -5.75
C ALA A 48 -1.51 1.32 -6.61
N ALA A 49 -1.11 0.09 -6.91
CA ALA A 49 0.08 -0.12 -7.74
C ALA A 49 -0.11 0.48 -9.13
N ILE A 50 -1.27 0.24 -9.73
CA ILE A 50 -1.54 0.76 -11.07
C ILE A 50 -1.52 2.29 -11.06
N THR A 51 -2.17 2.87 -10.06
CA THR A 51 -2.22 4.32 -9.94
C THR A 51 -0.82 4.92 -9.82
N GLN A 52 0.10 4.20 -9.20
CA GLN A 52 1.44 4.70 -8.98
C GLN A 52 2.44 4.26 -10.04
N GLY A 53 1.96 3.67 -11.13
CA GLY A 53 2.80 3.46 -12.29
C GLY A 53 3.31 2.05 -12.48
N VAL A 54 2.89 1.11 -11.66
CA VAL A 54 3.29 -0.29 -11.86
C VAL A 54 2.50 -0.86 -13.03
N LEU A 55 3.19 -1.53 -13.94
CA LEU A 55 2.57 -1.98 -15.18
C LEU A 55 1.93 -3.35 -14.99
N ILE A 56 0.79 -3.35 -14.33
CA ILE A 56 -0.02 -4.55 -14.13
C ILE A 56 -1.47 -4.18 -14.46
N GLN A 57 -2.32 -5.20 -14.51
CA GLN A 57 -3.74 -5.00 -14.77
C GLN A 57 -4.56 -5.55 -13.63
N PRO A 58 -5.81 -5.09 -13.49
CA PRO A 58 -6.62 -5.54 -12.35
C PRO A 58 -6.88 -7.03 -12.30
N ASN A 59 -6.79 -7.73 -13.43
CA ASN A 59 -7.03 -9.17 -13.44
C ASN A 59 -5.78 -9.99 -13.17
N PHE A 60 -4.64 -9.35 -12.89
CA PHE A 60 -3.44 -10.10 -12.54
C PHE A 60 -3.66 -10.78 -11.19
N VAL A 61 -2.97 -11.89 -11.00
CA VAL A 61 -3.02 -12.64 -9.74
C VAL A 61 -1.98 -12.07 -8.81
N LEU A 62 -2.42 -11.68 -7.61
CA LEU A 62 -1.53 -11.07 -6.62
C LEU A 62 -1.04 -12.13 -5.65
N GLN A 63 0.25 -12.14 -5.39
CA GLN A 63 0.86 -13.05 -4.44
C GLN A 63 1.70 -12.26 -3.45
N GLU A 64 1.63 -12.64 -2.19
CA GLU A 64 2.51 -12.07 -1.17
C GLU A 64 3.71 -12.99 -1.01
N GLU A 65 4.91 -12.42 -1.04
CA GLU A 65 6.15 -13.17 -0.84
C GLU A 65 6.46 -13.21 0.64
N LEU A 66 6.60 -14.41 1.15
CA LEU A 66 6.81 -14.61 2.58
C LEU A 66 8.29 -14.75 2.89
N PRO A 67 8.69 -14.44 4.13
CA PRO A 67 10.12 -14.46 4.46
C PRO A 67 10.80 -15.81 4.29
N ASN A 68 10.03 -16.90 4.36
CA ASN A 68 10.63 -18.23 4.24
C ASN A 68 10.81 -18.66 2.78
N GLY A 69 10.58 -17.77 1.82
CA GLY A 69 10.76 -18.08 0.43
C GLY A 69 9.54 -18.62 -0.27
N THR A 70 8.44 -18.82 0.43
CA THR A 70 7.20 -19.23 -0.20
C THR A 70 6.36 -18.01 -0.51
N SER A 71 5.23 -18.23 -1.18
CA SER A 71 4.30 -17.14 -1.46
C SER A 71 2.88 -17.65 -1.24
N ARG A 72 1.96 -16.70 -1.09
CA ARG A 72 0.56 -17.07 -0.99
C ARG A 72 -0.26 -16.15 -1.87
N ILE A 73 -1.32 -16.70 -2.44
CA ILE A 73 -2.18 -15.94 -3.33
C ILE A 73 -3.12 -15.09 -2.51
N ILE A 74 -3.26 -13.84 -2.92
CA ILE A 74 -4.16 -12.88 -2.27
C ILE A 74 -5.31 -12.64 -3.25
N GLY A 75 -6.51 -13.04 -2.86
CA GLY A 75 -7.68 -12.80 -3.68
C GLY A 75 -8.09 -11.33 -3.67
N ASP A 76 -8.90 -10.95 -4.64
CA ASP A 76 -9.32 -9.56 -4.78
C ASP A 76 -10.05 -9.06 -3.55
N ASN A 77 -10.78 -9.92 -2.87
CA ASN A 77 -11.55 -9.53 -1.70
C ASN A 77 -10.89 -9.91 -0.38
N ASP A 78 -9.72 -10.50 -0.44
CA ASP A 78 -9.00 -10.87 0.77
C ASP A 78 -8.42 -9.65 1.42
N GLU A 79 -8.56 -9.54 2.73
CA GLU A 79 -7.99 -8.42 3.47
C GLU A 79 -6.57 -8.73 3.88
N VAL A 80 -5.70 -7.76 3.71
CA VAL A 80 -4.29 -7.88 4.06
C VAL A 80 -3.96 -6.77 5.02
N ARG A 81 -3.35 -7.13 6.14
CA ARG A 81 -2.83 -6.14 7.08
C ARG A 81 -1.43 -5.76 6.63
N LEU A 82 -1.26 -4.49 6.29
CA LEU A 82 -0.02 -4.01 5.73
C LEU A 82 0.96 -3.61 6.82
N HIS A 83 2.22 -3.83 6.55
CA HIS A 83 3.30 -3.24 7.31
C HIS A 83 4.46 -3.02 6.37
N GLU A 84 5.48 -2.34 6.85
CA GLU A 84 6.58 -1.91 5.99
C GLU A 84 7.29 -3.10 5.39
N HIS A 85 7.71 -2.91 4.15
CA HIS A 85 8.59 -3.86 3.46
C HIS A 85 7.92 -5.15 3.02
N LEU A 86 6.60 -5.22 3.06
CA LEU A 86 5.93 -6.35 2.45
C LEU A 86 6.20 -6.37 0.95
N ARG A 87 6.33 -7.55 0.41
CA ARG A 87 6.64 -7.73 -1.00
C ARG A 87 5.55 -8.54 -1.67
N PHE A 88 5.08 -8.02 -2.79
CA PHE A 88 4.03 -8.67 -3.56
C PHE A 88 4.48 -8.81 -5.00
N THR A 89 3.96 -9.83 -5.67
CA THR A 89 4.16 -10.04 -7.10
C THR A 89 2.80 -10.17 -7.74
N ALA A 90 2.59 -9.46 -8.84
CA ALA A 90 1.35 -9.54 -9.60
C ALA A 90 1.68 -10.18 -10.94
N ILE A 91 0.98 -11.25 -11.28
CA ILE A 91 1.30 -12.09 -12.44
C ILE A 91 0.07 -12.17 -13.32
N ALA A 92 0.28 -12.04 -14.63
CA ALA A 92 -0.81 -12.17 -15.59
C ALA A 92 -1.43 -13.57 -15.48
N PRO A 93 -2.75 -13.66 -15.58
CA PRO A 93 -3.39 -14.97 -15.51
C PRO A 93 -3.03 -15.82 -16.71
N ASP A 94 -3.10 -17.13 -16.50
CA ASP A 94 -2.80 -18.08 -17.57
C ASP A 94 -4.02 -18.19 -18.47
N ASP A 95 -3.91 -17.68 -19.68
CA ASP A 95 -5.04 -17.65 -20.59
C ASP A 95 -5.29 -18.99 -21.26
N ASN A 96 -4.35 -19.90 -21.15
CA ASN A 96 -4.50 -21.17 -21.81
C ASN A 96 -5.12 -22.24 -20.95
N SER A 97 -5.40 -21.90 -19.74
CA SER A 97 -5.97 -22.88 -18.82
C SER A 97 -7.45 -23.05 -19.03
#